data_606d17c8677c5e7a67e032189cc8e749
#
_entry.id   606d17c8677c5e7a67e032189cc8e749
#
_cell.length_a   1.000
_cell.length_b   1.000
_cell.length_c   1.000
_cell.angle_alpha   90.00
_cell.angle_beta   90.00
_cell.angle_gamma   90.00
#
_symmetry.space_group_name_H-M   'P 1'
#
loop_
_entity.id
_entity.type
_entity.pdbx_description
1 polymer ?
#
loop_
_entity_poly.entity_id
_entity_poly.type
_entity_poly.pdbx_seq_one_letter_code
_entity_poly.pdbx_strand_id
1 'polypeptide(L)'
;SSSWEKTIDVMDDNLDIDCPNLFTLLQGREVNYSNLYQVFSEYCKTYSKPLNICGLSLGGILALQYLIENPDRVNSVVLIGTQYAMPKKMLKFQNAIFHIMPNRAFKKMGLEKKEVINLSSSMMNLNFQQDLHKIDSSVLVICGERDKANMKASLQLKELIPNAQFNVIQN
;
A
#
# COMPACT_ATOMS: atom_id res chain seq x y z
N SER A 1 3.59 1.58 17.63
CA SER A 1 2.94 0.29 17.37
C SER A 1 2.58 0.21 15.90
N SER A 2 2.95 -0.85 15.23
CA SER A 2 2.60 -1.07 13.84
C SER A 2 1.16 -1.58 13.76
N SER A 3 0.48 -1.30 12.64
CA SER A 3 -0.86 -1.86 12.38
C SER A 3 -0.82 -3.40 12.30
N TRP A 4 0.36 -3.99 12.27
CA TRP A 4 0.60 -5.41 12.05
C TRP A 4 0.91 -6.21 13.32
N GLU A 5 1.19 -5.57 14.47
CA GLU A 5 1.59 -6.29 15.71
C GLU A 5 0.67 -7.47 16.02
N LYS A 6 -0.63 -7.20 16.15
CA LYS A 6 -1.60 -8.26 16.47
C LYS A 6 -1.70 -9.36 15.41
N THR A 7 -1.42 -9.04 14.16
CA THR A 7 -1.44 -10.01 13.07
C THR A 7 -0.19 -10.88 13.14
N ILE A 8 0.97 -10.27 13.38
CA ILE A 8 2.25 -10.97 13.51
C ILE A 8 2.24 -11.88 14.73
N ASP A 9 1.69 -11.42 15.86
CA ASP A 9 1.62 -12.19 17.12
C ASP A 9 0.84 -13.53 17.01
N VAL A 10 -0.03 -13.68 15.98
CA VAL A 10 -0.80 -14.91 15.76
C VAL A 10 -0.32 -15.72 14.56
N MET A 11 0.75 -15.28 13.90
CA MET A 11 1.37 -16.03 12.81
C MET A 11 2.34 -17.08 13.36
N ASP A 12 2.68 -18.06 12.51
CA ASP A 12 3.62 -19.11 12.88
C ASP A 12 5.02 -18.55 13.16
N ASP A 13 5.61 -18.89 14.30
CA ASP A 13 6.95 -18.45 14.73
C ASP A 13 8.08 -18.88 13.77
N ASN A 14 7.82 -19.84 12.89
CA ASN A 14 8.79 -20.26 11.87
C ASN A 14 8.83 -19.34 10.64
N LEU A 15 7.95 -18.36 10.55
CA LEU A 15 7.96 -17.37 9.46
C LEU A 15 8.94 -16.24 9.75
N ASP A 16 9.85 -16.00 8.83
CA ASP A 16 10.74 -14.84 8.85
C ASP A 16 9.95 -13.61 8.35
N ILE A 17 9.42 -12.82 9.29
CA ILE A 17 8.55 -11.68 9.01
C ILE A 17 9.29 -10.39 9.31
N ASP A 18 9.42 -9.54 8.30
CA ASP A 18 9.95 -8.21 8.47
C ASP A 18 8.87 -7.15 8.19
N CYS A 19 8.74 -6.18 9.09
CA CYS A 19 7.72 -5.13 9.03
C CYS A 19 8.37 -3.75 9.15
N PRO A 20 8.96 -3.23 8.05
CA PRO A 20 9.67 -1.96 8.10
C PRO A 20 8.72 -0.78 8.29
N ASN A 21 9.17 0.21 9.06
CA ASN A 21 8.51 1.49 9.09
C ASN A 21 8.90 2.30 7.85
N LEU A 22 7.98 2.44 6.91
CA LEU A 22 8.21 3.12 5.62
C LEU A 22 8.73 4.55 5.77
N PHE A 23 8.24 5.29 6.77
CA PHE A 23 8.67 6.68 6.98
C PHE A 23 10.07 6.77 7.59
N THR A 24 10.47 5.80 8.41
CA THR A 24 11.83 5.70 8.92
C THR A 24 12.84 5.39 7.80
N LEU A 25 12.45 4.60 6.81
CA LEU A 25 13.28 4.31 5.64
C LEU A 25 13.64 5.56 4.82
N LEU A 26 12.83 6.62 4.89
CA LEU A 26 13.11 7.87 4.17
C LEU A 26 14.41 8.56 4.63
N GLN A 27 14.87 8.34 5.87
CA GLN A 27 16.11 8.91 6.40
C GLN A 27 16.23 10.42 6.17
N GLY A 28 15.13 11.16 6.36
CA GLY A 28 15.07 12.61 6.16
C GLY A 28 14.78 13.08 4.73
N ARG A 29 14.61 12.18 3.77
CA ARG A 29 14.09 12.53 2.44
C ARG A 29 12.66 13.09 2.57
N GLU A 30 12.27 13.94 1.62
CA GLU A 30 10.93 14.49 1.58
C GLU A 30 9.85 13.40 1.55
N VAL A 31 8.78 13.59 2.35
CA VAL A 31 7.64 12.68 2.38
C VAL A 31 6.78 12.89 1.15
N ASN A 32 6.99 12.06 0.13
CA ASN A 32 6.19 11.96 -1.09
C ASN A 32 6.19 10.51 -1.59
N TYR A 33 5.28 10.18 -2.49
CA TYR A 33 5.13 8.81 -2.97
C TYR A 33 6.37 8.27 -3.69
N SER A 34 6.99 9.10 -4.53
CA SER A 34 8.18 8.67 -5.29
C SER A 34 9.34 8.28 -4.37
N ASN A 35 9.62 9.09 -3.35
CA ASN A 35 10.67 8.79 -2.38
C ASN A 35 10.32 7.56 -1.53
N LEU A 36 9.05 7.43 -1.10
CA LEU A 36 8.60 6.22 -0.38
C LEU A 36 8.74 4.97 -1.23
N TYR A 37 8.36 5.01 -2.50
CA TYR A 37 8.53 3.88 -3.41
C TYR A 37 9.99 3.55 -3.62
N GLN A 38 10.84 4.55 -3.82
CA GLN A 38 12.28 4.34 -4.01
C GLN A 38 12.89 3.62 -2.81
N VAL A 39 12.69 4.13 -1.58
CA VAL A 39 13.29 3.50 -0.38
C VAL A 39 12.69 2.12 -0.10
N PHE A 40 11.41 1.91 -0.39
CA PHE A 40 10.78 0.60 -0.30
C PHE A 40 11.38 -0.38 -1.31
N SER A 41 11.58 0.04 -2.56
CA SER A 41 12.21 -0.78 -3.60
C SER A 41 13.67 -1.11 -3.26
N GLU A 42 14.43 -0.12 -2.77
CA GLU A 42 15.80 -0.33 -2.28
C GLU A 42 15.83 -1.35 -1.14
N TYR A 43 14.91 -1.24 -0.19
CA TYR A 43 14.77 -2.18 0.92
C TYR A 43 14.43 -3.59 0.44
N CYS A 44 13.47 -3.76 -0.46
CA CYS A 44 13.11 -5.06 -1.03
C CYS A 44 14.31 -5.73 -1.75
N LYS A 45 15.17 -4.95 -2.38
CA LYS A 45 16.37 -5.45 -3.09
C LYS A 45 17.45 -5.97 -2.16
N THR A 46 17.41 -5.68 -0.86
CA THR A 46 18.38 -6.24 0.11
C THR A 46 18.20 -7.74 0.32
N TYR A 47 17.03 -8.28 0.03
CA TYR A 47 16.75 -9.70 0.13
C TYR A 47 17.25 -10.45 -1.12
N SER A 48 17.91 -11.59 -0.93
CA SER A 48 18.43 -12.41 -2.03
C SER A 48 17.35 -13.25 -2.74
N LYS A 49 16.29 -13.59 -2.03
CA LYS A 49 15.18 -14.45 -2.51
C LYS A 49 13.98 -13.60 -2.92
N PRO A 50 13.11 -14.10 -3.83
CA PRO A 50 11.82 -13.49 -4.08
C PRO A 50 10.97 -13.41 -2.81
N LEU A 51 10.21 -12.34 -2.68
CA LEU A 51 9.46 -11.98 -1.48
C LEU A 51 7.99 -12.40 -1.55
N ASN A 52 7.41 -12.68 -0.39
CA ASN A 52 5.98 -12.64 -0.18
C ASN A 52 5.65 -11.31 0.50
N ILE A 53 4.87 -10.47 -0.15
CA ILE A 53 4.63 -9.09 0.33
C ILE A 53 3.18 -8.95 0.77
N CYS A 54 2.97 -8.36 1.94
CA CYS A 54 1.63 -8.01 2.41
C CYS A 54 1.55 -6.49 2.63
N GLY A 55 0.62 -5.83 1.96
CA GLY A 55 0.48 -4.38 2.03
C GLY A 55 -0.95 -3.92 2.33
N LEU A 56 -1.08 -3.02 3.33
CA LEU A 56 -2.33 -2.37 3.68
C LEU A 56 -2.35 -0.95 3.11
N SER A 57 -3.41 -0.57 2.39
CA SER A 57 -3.63 0.78 1.87
C SER A 57 -2.41 1.30 1.10
N LEU A 58 -1.69 2.32 1.59
CA LEU A 58 -0.46 2.83 1.00
C LEU A 58 0.60 1.72 0.78
N GLY A 59 0.78 0.85 1.78
CA GLY A 59 1.69 -0.30 1.65
C GLY A 59 1.29 -1.24 0.52
N GLY A 60 -0.02 -1.42 0.29
CA GLY A 60 -0.53 -2.20 -0.83
C GLY A 60 -0.24 -1.56 -2.19
N ILE A 61 -0.32 -0.22 -2.28
CA ILE A 61 0.01 0.50 -3.51
C ILE A 61 1.50 0.36 -3.85
N LEU A 62 2.37 0.48 -2.85
CA LEU A 62 3.82 0.27 -3.01
C LEU A 62 4.14 -1.18 -3.42
N ALA A 63 3.50 -2.16 -2.77
CA ALA A 63 3.66 -3.57 -3.09
C ALA A 63 3.21 -3.90 -4.51
N LEU A 64 2.08 -3.34 -4.95
CA LEU A 64 1.55 -3.51 -6.30
C LEU A 64 2.50 -2.94 -7.36
N GLN A 65 3.01 -1.72 -7.14
CA GLN A 65 3.99 -1.13 -8.05
C GLN A 65 5.28 -1.97 -8.11
N TYR A 66 5.77 -2.42 -6.96
CA TYR A 66 6.98 -3.24 -6.89
C TYR A 66 6.81 -4.57 -7.64
N LEU A 67 5.67 -5.22 -7.48
CA LEU A 67 5.31 -6.43 -8.21
C LEU A 67 5.31 -6.20 -9.75
N ILE A 68 4.69 -5.11 -10.20
CA ILE A 68 4.64 -4.76 -11.64
C ILE A 68 6.04 -4.52 -12.22
N GLU A 69 6.89 -3.80 -11.48
CA GLU A 69 8.23 -3.43 -11.96
C GLU A 69 9.28 -4.54 -11.75
N ASN A 70 9.05 -5.47 -10.82
CA ASN A 70 10.00 -6.50 -10.43
C ASN A 70 9.31 -7.88 -10.27
N PRO A 71 8.64 -8.41 -11.31
CA PRO A 71 7.82 -9.63 -11.18
C PRO A 71 8.62 -10.85 -10.69
N ASP A 72 9.86 -11.02 -11.14
CA ASP A 72 10.73 -12.14 -10.73
C ASP A 72 11.19 -12.06 -9.25
N ARG A 73 10.94 -10.94 -8.60
CA ARG A 73 11.31 -10.68 -7.19
C ARG A 73 10.15 -10.87 -6.22
N VAL A 74 8.97 -11.23 -6.71
CA VAL A 74 7.76 -11.37 -5.88
C VAL A 74 7.10 -12.72 -6.16
N ASN A 75 7.06 -13.61 -5.17
CA ASN A 75 6.34 -14.89 -5.25
C ASN A 75 4.83 -14.69 -5.13
N SER A 76 4.42 -13.90 -4.14
CA SER A 76 3.01 -13.62 -3.87
C SER A 76 2.82 -12.26 -3.25
N VAL A 77 1.63 -11.69 -3.43
CA VAL A 77 1.27 -10.43 -2.78
C VAL A 77 -0.14 -10.49 -2.18
N VAL A 78 -0.28 -9.92 -1.00
CA VAL A 78 -1.58 -9.65 -0.35
C VAL A 78 -1.83 -8.16 -0.37
N LEU A 79 -2.90 -7.74 -1.03
CA LEU A 79 -3.32 -6.34 -1.20
C LEU A 79 -4.56 -6.06 -0.35
N ILE A 80 -4.44 -5.29 0.72
CA ILE A 80 -5.53 -5.01 1.65
C ILE A 80 -5.98 -3.56 1.50
N GLY A 81 -7.25 -3.34 1.15
CA GLY A 81 -7.82 -1.99 0.97
C GLY A 81 -7.01 -1.13 -0.01
N THR A 82 -6.54 -1.73 -1.10
CA THR A 82 -5.57 -1.13 -2.02
C THR A 82 -6.28 -0.50 -3.22
N GLN A 83 -5.82 0.70 -3.60
CA GLN A 83 -6.20 1.36 -4.85
C GLN A 83 -5.14 1.07 -5.92
N TYR A 84 -5.56 0.77 -7.15
CA TYR A 84 -4.67 0.62 -8.31
C TYR A 84 -4.65 1.87 -9.21
N ALA A 85 -5.67 2.71 -9.07
CA ALA A 85 -5.79 4.00 -9.74
C ALA A 85 -6.36 5.03 -8.75
N MET A 86 -5.70 6.16 -8.61
CA MET A 86 -6.08 7.12 -7.59
C MET A 86 -7.36 7.88 -7.97
N PRO A 87 -8.37 7.89 -7.08
CA PRO A 87 -9.61 8.63 -7.29
C PRO A 87 -9.37 10.14 -7.13
N LYS A 88 -8.92 10.80 -8.18
CA LYS A 88 -8.49 12.22 -8.16
C LYS A 88 -9.46 13.17 -7.48
N LYS A 89 -10.77 13.02 -7.71
CA LYS A 89 -11.78 13.87 -7.08
C LYS A 89 -11.83 13.70 -5.56
N MET A 90 -11.74 12.44 -5.10
CA MET A 90 -11.72 12.11 -3.67
C MET A 90 -10.45 12.62 -2.99
N LEU A 91 -9.28 12.45 -3.61
CA LEU A 91 -8.02 12.96 -3.08
C LEU A 91 -8.00 14.49 -3.00
N LYS A 92 -8.52 15.19 -4.01
CA LYS A 92 -8.65 16.65 -3.97
C LYS A 92 -9.55 17.10 -2.81
N PHE A 93 -10.68 16.44 -2.62
CA PHE A 93 -11.59 16.72 -1.50
C PHE A 93 -10.93 16.41 -0.14
N GLN A 94 -10.26 15.28 -0.03
CA GLN A 94 -9.50 14.90 1.17
C GLN A 94 -8.41 15.92 1.50
N ASN A 95 -7.64 16.37 0.50
CA ASN A 95 -6.62 17.40 0.70
C ASN A 95 -7.23 18.74 1.16
N ALA A 96 -8.38 19.13 0.62
CA ALA A 96 -9.08 20.32 1.10
C ALA A 96 -9.47 20.18 2.59
N ILE A 97 -9.96 19.01 3.02
CA ILE A 97 -10.23 18.73 4.42
C ILE A 97 -8.94 18.81 5.25
N PHE A 98 -7.84 18.22 4.78
CA PHE A 98 -6.56 18.25 5.48
C PHE A 98 -6.06 19.69 5.72
N HIS A 99 -6.31 20.61 4.79
CA HIS A 99 -5.96 22.02 4.98
C HIS A 99 -6.72 22.67 6.15
N ILE A 100 -7.93 22.22 6.45
CA ILE A 100 -8.77 22.79 7.51
C ILE A 100 -8.50 22.06 8.87
N MET A 101 -8.09 20.80 8.84
CA MET A 101 -7.85 20.01 10.05
C MET A 101 -6.71 20.58 10.91
N PRO A 102 -6.83 20.52 12.25
CA PRO A 102 -5.78 20.98 13.16
C PRO A 102 -4.55 20.07 13.10
N ASN A 103 -3.36 20.63 13.27
CA ASN A 103 -2.08 19.90 13.24
C ASN A 103 -2.02 18.72 14.22
N ARG A 104 -2.76 18.78 15.34
CA ARG A 104 -2.83 17.69 16.34
C ARG A 104 -3.32 16.36 15.76
N ALA A 105 -4.18 16.40 14.74
CA ALA A 105 -4.72 15.19 14.10
C ALA A 105 -3.60 14.39 13.39
N PHE A 106 -2.62 15.06 12.83
CA PHE A 106 -1.53 14.45 12.09
C PHE A 106 -0.39 13.94 12.98
N LYS A 107 -0.16 14.58 14.13
CA LYS A 107 0.86 14.14 15.12
C LYS A 107 0.66 12.71 15.61
N LYS A 108 -0.61 12.24 15.67
CA LYS A 108 -0.90 10.84 16.02
C LYS A 108 -0.40 9.83 14.97
N MET A 109 -0.21 10.28 13.75
CA MET A 109 0.34 9.48 12.64
C MET A 109 1.87 9.55 12.56
N GLY A 110 2.51 10.34 13.43
CA GLY A 110 3.96 10.58 13.39
C GLY A 110 4.41 11.47 12.22
N LEU A 111 3.49 12.16 11.57
CA LEU A 111 3.74 13.01 10.41
C LEU A 111 3.27 14.46 10.66
N GLU A 112 3.89 15.39 9.97
CA GLU A 112 3.39 16.76 9.90
C GLU A 112 2.26 16.88 8.87
N LYS A 113 1.36 17.83 9.07
CA LYS A 113 0.25 18.13 8.16
C LYS A 113 0.73 18.34 6.72
N LYS A 114 1.83 19.07 6.54
CA LYS A 114 2.44 19.36 5.23
C LYS A 114 2.88 18.06 4.55
N GLU A 115 3.46 17.13 5.28
CA GLU A 115 3.92 15.85 4.77
C GLU A 115 2.76 14.99 4.27
N VAL A 116 1.66 14.92 5.04
CA VAL A 116 0.46 14.17 4.64
C VAL A 116 -0.17 14.75 3.38
N ILE A 117 -0.26 16.08 3.27
CA ILE A 117 -0.79 16.75 2.07
C ILE A 117 0.12 16.51 0.87
N ASN A 118 1.43 16.60 1.05
CA ASN A 118 2.41 16.37 0.00
C ASN A 118 2.35 14.93 -0.51
N LEU A 119 2.33 13.95 0.41
CA LEU A 119 2.16 12.54 0.07
C LEU A 119 0.89 12.29 -0.74
N SER A 120 -0.26 12.73 -0.23
CA SER A 120 -1.54 12.58 -0.92
C SER A 120 -1.54 13.25 -2.31
N SER A 121 -0.94 14.43 -2.42
CA SER A 121 -0.85 15.17 -3.69
C SER A 121 0.05 14.46 -4.69
N SER A 122 1.18 13.91 -4.25
CA SER A 122 2.12 13.17 -5.12
C SER A 122 1.54 11.88 -5.68
N MET A 123 0.51 11.32 -5.04
CA MET A 123 -0.17 10.10 -5.48
C MET A 123 -1.26 10.35 -6.54
N MET A 124 -1.70 11.58 -6.78
CA MET A 124 -2.91 11.88 -7.57
C MET A 124 -2.92 11.31 -8.99
N ASN A 125 -1.76 11.08 -9.58
CA ASN A 125 -1.63 10.60 -10.96
C ASN A 125 -1.28 9.11 -11.07
N LEU A 126 -1.21 8.39 -9.95
CA LEU A 126 -0.93 6.95 -9.97
C LEU A 126 -2.09 6.22 -10.64
N ASN A 127 -1.73 5.36 -11.61
CA ASN A 127 -2.65 4.48 -12.29
C ASN A 127 -1.89 3.30 -12.88
N PHE A 128 -2.13 2.12 -12.34
CA PHE A 128 -1.49 0.86 -12.74
C PHE A 128 -2.38 -0.02 -13.62
N GLN A 129 -3.56 0.47 -14.02
CA GLN A 129 -4.57 -0.34 -14.71
C GLN A 129 -4.04 -1.08 -15.93
N GLN A 130 -3.16 -0.44 -16.71
CA GLN A 130 -2.63 -1.02 -17.95
C GLN A 130 -1.67 -2.19 -17.73
N ASP A 131 -1.12 -2.34 -16.51
CA ASP A 131 -0.12 -3.35 -16.21
C ASP A 131 -0.68 -4.53 -15.41
N LEU A 132 -1.90 -4.41 -14.88
CA LEU A 132 -2.50 -5.43 -14.01
C LEU A 132 -2.67 -6.78 -14.72
N HIS A 133 -3.01 -6.79 -16.01
CA HIS A 133 -3.20 -8.01 -16.79
C HIS A 133 -1.91 -8.79 -17.06
N LYS A 134 -0.74 -8.20 -16.79
CA LYS A 134 0.58 -8.82 -16.98
C LYS A 134 1.07 -9.56 -15.72
N ILE A 135 0.36 -9.44 -14.60
CA ILE A 135 0.75 -10.03 -13.33
C ILE A 135 0.47 -11.52 -13.33
N ASP A 136 1.52 -12.34 -13.23
CA ASP A 136 1.42 -13.80 -13.14
C ASP A 136 1.61 -14.35 -11.72
N SER A 137 2.17 -13.54 -10.80
CA SER A 137 2.36 -13.94 -9.40
C SER A 137 1.02 -14.17 -8.70
N SER A 138 1.04 -14.98 -7.64
CA SER A 138 -0.14 -15.19 -6.79
C SER A 138 -0.56 -13.90 -6.10
N VAL A 139 -1.80 -13.46 -6.31
CA VAL A 139 -2.37 -12.25 -5.72
C VAL A 139 -3.60 -12.58 -4.88
N LEU A 140 -3.60 -12.14 -3.62
CA LEU A 140 -4.78 -12.14 -2.77
C LEU A 140 -5.20 -10.70 -2.50
N VAL A 141 -6.39 -10.34 -2.92
CA VAL A 141 -7.00 -9.03 -2.63
C VAL A 141 -7.95 -9.17 -1.45
N ILE A 142 -7.80 -8.31 -0.46
CA ILE A 142 -8.63 -8.31 0.76
C ILE A 142 -9.26 -6.94 0.95
N CYS A 143 -10.55 -6.91 1.33
CA CYS A 143 -11.24 -5.69 1.70
C CYS A 143 -12.15 -5.93 2.91
N GLY A 144 -12.22 -4.98 3.83
CA GLY A 144 -13.20 -5.01 4.90
C GLY A 144 -14.62 -4.79 4.36
N GLU A 145 -15.62 -5.46 4.90
CA GLU A 145 -17.03 -5.32 4.48
C GLU A 145 -17.52 -3.87 4.53
N ARG A 146 -17.04 -3.10 5.51
CA ARG A 146 -17.43 -1.69 5.72
C ARG A 146 -16.56 -0.69 4.96
N ASP A 147 -15.50 -1.15 4.31
CA ASP A 147 -14.59 -0.27 3.55
C ASP A 147 -15.17 0.04 2.15
N LYS A 148 -16.23 0.84 2.13
CA LYS A 148 -16.89 1.26 0.89
C LYS A 148 -15.96 2.03 -0.07
N ALA A 149 -14.93 2.69 0.46
CA ALA A 149 -14.02 3.48 -0.33
C ALA A 149 -13.11 2.61 -1.21
N ASN A 150 -12.68 1.46 -0.71
CA ASN A 150 -11.76 0.57 -1.40
C ASN A 150 -12.44 -0.67 -2.02
N MET A 151 -13.69 -0.98 -1.64
CA MET A 151 -14.41 -2.17 -2.12
C MET A 151 -14.46 -2.24 -3.66
N LYS A 152 -14.81 -1.13 -4.30
CA LYS A 152 -14.88 -1.09 -5.77
C LYS A 152 -13.51 -1.38 -6.41
N ALA A 153 -12.44 -0.77 -5.91
CA ALA A 153 -11.09 -0.99 -6.43
C ALA A 153 -10.63 -2.43 -6.19
N SER A 154 -10.95 -3.01 -5.03
CA SER A 154 -10.62 -4.40 -4.70
C SER A 154 -11.30 -5.41 -5.63
N LEU A 155 -12.58 -5.21 -5.94
CA LEU A 155 -13.29 -6.03 -6.92
C LEU A 155 -12.68 -5.90 -8.33
N GLN A 156 -12.33 -4.70 -8.73
CA GLN A 156 -11.67 -4.45 -10.02
C GLN A 156 -10.26 -5.05 -10.10
N LEU A 157 -9.47 -5.01 -9.00
CA LEU A 157 -8.17 -5.71 -8.93
C LEU A 157 -8.34 -7.21 -9.17
N LYS A 158 -9.34 -7.83 -8.54
CA LYS A 158 -9.68 -9.25 -8.74
C LYS A 158 -10.04 -9.57 -10.19
N GLU A 159 -10.73 -8.68 -10.88
CA GLU A 159 -11.14 -8.87 -12.29
C GLU A 159 -10.00 -8.63 -13.27
N LEU A 160 -9.11 -7.66 -12.99
CA LEU A 160 -8.06 -7.21 -13.90
C LEU A 160 -6.75 -7.99 -13.76
N ILE A 161 -6.49 -8.60 -12.61
CA ILE A 161 -5.30 -9.42 -12.38
C ILE A 161 -5.66 -10.89 -12.66
N PRO A 162 -4.97 -11.57 -13.57
CA PRO A 162 -5.19 -12.99 -13.83
C PRO A 162 -5.01 -13.81 -12.55
N ASN A 163 -5.93 -14.75 -12.30
CA ASN A 163 -5.88 -15.68 -11.15
C ASN A 163 -5.88 -15.03 -9.77
N ALA A 164 -6.16 -13.73 -9.65
CA ALA A 164 -6.28 -13.08 -8.35
C ALA A 164 -7.44 -13.67 -7.54
N GLN A 165 -7.19 -13.93 -6.26
CA GLN A 165 -8.22 -14.30 -5.29
C GLN A 165 -8.74 -13.06 -4.59
N PHE A 166 -10.00 -13.08 -4.14
CA PHE A 166 -10.61 -11.99 -3.39
C PHE A 166 -11.32 -12.51 -2.15
N ASN A 167 -11.10 -11.83 -1.04
CA ASN A 167 -11.77 -12.14 0.22
C ASN A 167 -12.27 -10.88 0.91
N VAL A 168 -13.43 -10.98 1.57
CA VAL A 168 -14.04 -9.91 2.37
C VAL A 168 -13.92 -10.27 3.84
N ILE A 169 -13.29 -9.38 4.63
CA ILE A 169 -13.26 -9.54 6.09
C ILE A 169 -14.54 -8.95 6.66
N GLN A 170 -15.31 -9.79 7.34
CA GLN A 170 -16.50 -9.39 8.08
C GLN A 170 -16.09 -8.77 9.42
N ASN A 171 -16.83 -7.73 9.84
CA ASN A 171 -16.66 -7.05 11.14
C ASN A 171 -17.82 -7.36 12.06
#